data_88a1ae7edcc1a1495697dad80a8163d9
#
_entry.id   88a1ae7edcc1a1495697dad80a8163d9
#
_cell.length_a   1.000
_cell.length_b   1.000
_cell.length_c   1.000
_cell.angle_alpha   90.00
_cell.angle_beta   90.00
_cell.angle_gamma   90.00
#
_symmetry.space_group_name_H-M   'P 1'
#
loop_
_entity.id
_entity.type
_entity.pdbx_description
1 polymer ?
#
loop_
_entity_poly.entity_id
_entity_poly.type
_entity_poly.pdbx_seq_one_letter_code
_entity_poly.pdbx_strand_id
1 'polypeptide(L)'
;MNNQKIKLLLIKELNLKKAYVTGDNNHIKIIVIGDTFIGMSQVRRQQTVYAPLMKMITKQHIHAISIISYTLKEWEKHNKNIHHFNNV
;
A
#
# COMPACT_ATOMS: atom_id res chain seq x y z
N MET A 1 13.67 2.44 10.50
CA MET A 1 13.17 2.51 9.11
C MET A 1 12.31 3.74 8.94
N ASN A 2 12.40 4.39 7.79
CA ASN A 2 11.69 5.65 7.56
C ASN A 2 10.43 5.40 6.71
N ASN A 3 9.26 5.44 7.34
CA ASN A 3 7.98 5.20 6.67
C ASN A 3 7.71 6.21 5.55
N GLN A 4 8.15 7.45 5.73
CA GLN A 4 7.98 8.50 4.72
C GLN A 4 8.78 8.19 3.45
N LYS A 5 10.01 7.70 3.58
CA LYS A 5 10.82 7.30 2.43
C LYS A 5 10.17 6.13 1.68
N ILE A 6 9.64 5.15 2.39
CA ILE A 6 8.94 4.02 1.78
C ILE A 6 7.73 4.53 1.00
N LYS A 7 6.93 5.39 1.61
CA LYS A 7 5.75 5.98 0.98
C LYS A 7 6.11 6.68 -0.33
N LEU A 8 7.11 7.56 -0.29
CA LEU A 8 7.51 8.34 -1.46
C LEU A 8 8.08 7.45 -2.56
N LEU A 9 8.87 6.44 -2.20
CA LEU A 9 9.38 5.47 -3.15
C LEU A 9 8.26 4.74 -3.88
N LEU A 10 7.29 4.23 -3.13
CA LEU A 10 6.17 3.48 -3.71
C LEU A 10 5.33 4.36 -4.63
N ILE A 11 5.04 5.59 -4.22
CA ILE A 11 4.29 6.53 -5.05
C ILE A 11 5.00 6.76 -6.37
N LYS A 12 6.31 6.99 -6.32
CA LYS A 12 7.12 7.26 -7.52
C LYS A 12 7.22 6.01 -8.41
N GLU A 13 7.62 4.88 -7.84
CA GLU A 13 7.89 3.67 -8.60
C GLU A 13 6.63 3.07 -9.24
N LEU A 14 5.51 3.18 -8.55
CA LEU A 14 4.25 2.57 -8.99
C LEU A 14 3.25 3.59 -9.54
N ASN A 15 3.65 4.85 -9.61
CA ASN A 15 2.78 5.94 -10.09
C ASN A 15 1.44 5.96 -9.35
N LEU A 16 1.51 5.94 -8.01
CA LEU A 16 0.32 5.88 -7.17
C LEU A 16 -0.31 7.24 -6.97
N LYS A 17 -1.61 7.24 -6.71
CA LYS A 17 -2.34 8.44 -6.29
C LYS A 17 -2.06 8.75 -4.82
N LYS A 18 -2.07 7.72 -3.98
CA LYS A 18 -1.83 7.83 -2.54
C LYS A 18 -1.16 6.57 -2.01
N ALA A 19 -0.44 6.72 -0.90
CA ALA A 19 0.06 5.59 -0.14
C ALA A 19 0.07 5.95 1.33
N TYR A 20 -0.21 4.97 2.18
CA TYR A 20 -0.13 5.09 3.64
C TYR A 20 0.82 4.01 4.14
N VAL A 21 1.85 4.43 4.87
CA VAL A 21 2.82 3.50 5.46
C VAL A 21 2.86 3.78 6.95
N THR A 22 2.45 2.80 7.76
CA THR A 22 2.40 2.91 9.21
C THR A 22 3.07 1.71 9.86
N GLY A 23 3.32 1.82 11.16
CA GLY A 23 3.91 0.75 11.92
C GLY A 23 5.42 0.88 12.09
N ASP A 24 6.01 -0.21 12.54
CA ASP A 24 7.44 -0.29 12.84
C ASP A 24 8.03 -1.61 12.33
N ASN A 25 9.24 -1.95 12.77
CA ASN A 25 9.92 -3.17 12.32
C ASN A 25 9.17 -4.45 12.71
N ASN A 26 8.30 -4.42 13.71
CA ASN A 26 7.51 -5.59 14.08
C ASN A 26 6.37 -5.84 13.10
N HIS A 27 5.72 -4.78 12.66
CA HIS A 27 4.65 -4.91 11.68
C HIS A 27 4.47 -3.59 10.92
N ILE A 28 4.80 -3.61 9.63
CA ILE A 28 4.57 -2.49 8.74
C ILE A 28 3.27 -2.73 7.97
N LYS A 29 2.40 -1.73 8.00
CA LYS A 29 1.14 -1.78 7.24
C LYS A 29 1.22 -0.76 6.11
N ILE A 30 0.97 -1.23 4.90
CA ILE A 30 1.06 -0.43 3.67
C ILE A 30 -0.27 -0.48 2.94
N ILE A 31 -0.84 0.69 2.66
CA ILE A 31 -2.03 0.83 1.82
C ILE A 31 -1.62 1.64 0.61
N VAL A 32 -1.84 1.10 -0.58
CA VAL A 32 -1.47 1.73 -1.84
C VAL A 32 -2.70 1.90 -2.72
N ILE A 33 -2.85 3.10 -3.30
CA ILE A 33 -4.00 3.44 -4.12
C ILE A 33 -3.50 3.98 -5.46
N GLY A 34 -3.92 3.33 -6.54
CA GLY A 34 -3.54 3.76 -7.87
C GLY A 34 -4.14 2.90 -8.96
N ASP A 35 -4.29 3.47 -10.14
CA ASP A 35 -4.88 2.78 -11.29
C ASP A 35 -3.91 1.81 -11.95
N THR A 36 -2.66 1.79 -11.52
CA THR A 36 -1.70 0.76 -11.92
C THR A 36 -2.21 -0.66 -11.61
N PHE A 37 -3.12 -0.79 -10.64
CA PHE A 37 -3.65 -2.09 -10.22
C PHE A 37 -4.88 -2.55 -11.00
N ILE A 38 -5.39 -1.73 -11.92
CA ILE A 38 -6.55 -2.11 -12.75
C ILE A 38 -6.21 -3.37 -13.55
N GLY A 39 -7.11 -4.38 -13.47
CA GLY A 39 -6.94 -5.63 -14.17
C GLY A 39 -5.99 -6.62 -13.52
N MET A 40 -5.36 -6.25 -12.43
CA MET A 40 -4.46 -7.16 -11.71
C MET A 40 -5.21 -7.97 -10.66
N SER A 41 -4.87 -9.26 -10.54
CA SER A 41 -5.31 -10.11 -9.43
C SER A 41 -4.70 -9.61 -8.13
N GLN A 42 -5.23 -10.05 -7.00
CA GLN A 42 -4.67 -9.69 -5.69
C GLN A 42 -3.22 -10.16 -5.55
N VAL A 43 -2.91 -11.36 -6.03
CA VAL A 43 -1.54 -11.89 -6.01
C VAL A 43 -0.61 -11.00 -6.83
N ARG A 44 -1.04 -10.60 -8.02
CA ARG A 44 -0.21 -9.74 -8.88
C ARG A 44 0.03 -8.37 -8.24
N ARG A 45 -0.97 -7.81 -7.60
CA ARG A 45 -0.83 -6.53 -6.87
C ARG A 45 0.21 -6.64 -5.77
N GLN A 46 0.17 -7.74 -4.99
CA GLN A 46 1.15 -8.00 -3.94
C GLN A 46 2.57 -8.04 -4.51
N GLN A 47 2.77 -8.80 -5.57
CA GLN A 47 4.07 -8.93 -6.22
C GLN A 47 4.57 -7.57 -6.74
N THR A 48 3.68 -6.80 -7.34
CA THR A 48 4.00 -5.48 -7.89
C THR A 48 4.49 -4.51 -6.82
N VAL A 49 3.87 -4.53 -5.65
CA VAL A 49 4.27 -3.67 -4.52
C VAL A 49 5.56 -4.18 -3.88
N TYR A 50 5.69 -5.50 -3.74
CA TYR A 50 6.87 -6.11 -3.11
C TYR A 50 8.17 -5.80 -3.86
N ALA A 51 8.14 -5.73 -5.20
CA ALA A 51 9.35 -5.58 -5.99
C ALA A 51 10.17 -4.33 -5.58
N PRO A 52 9.62 -3.10 -5.60
CA PRO A 52 10.38 -1.93 -5.14
C PRO A 52 10.63 -1.95 -3.64
N LEU A 53 9.69 -2.49 -2.86
CA LEU A 53 9.80 -2.53 -1.42
C LEU A 53 10.98 -3.37 -0.96
N MET A 54 11.19 -4.54 -1.56
CA MET A 54 12.29 -5.43 -1.21
C MET A 54 13.66 -4.80 -1.45
N LYS A 55 13.81 -4.00 -2.50
CA LYS A 55 15.06 -3.29 -2.77
C LYS A 55 15.42 -2.34 -1.63
N MET A 56 14.41 -1.75 -0.99
CA MET A 56 14.61 -0.76 0.05
C MET A 56 14.87 -1.40 1.42
N ILE A 57 14.24 -2.52 1.72
CA ILE A 57 14.23 -3.09 3.07
C ILE A 57 15.06 -4.37 3.23
N THR A 58 15.85 -4.77 2.23
CA THR A 58 16.62 -6.02 2.25
C THR A 58 17.56 -6.14 3.46
N LYS A 59 18.05 -5.01 3.98
CA LYS A 59 18.97 -5.00 5.11
C LYS A 59 18.28 -4.77 6.45
N GLN A 60 16.95 -4.73 6.46
CA GLN A 60 16.17 -4.42 7.67
C GLN A 60 15.52 -5.68 8.21
N HIS A 61 15.47 -5.78 9.54
CA HIS A 61 14.77 -6.88 10.20
C HIS A 61 13.30 -6.50 10.38
N ILE A 62 12.48 -6.94 9.44
CA ILE A 62 11.04 -6.69 9.48
C ILE A 62 10.33 -8.03 9.68
N HIS A 63 9.54 -8.13 10.76
CA HIS A 63 8.88 -9.38 11.12
C HIS A 63 7.61 -9.64 10.32
N ALA A 64 6.85 -8.58 10.00
CA ALA A 64 5.61 -8.73 9.26
C ALA A 64 5.35 -7.50 8.39
N ILE A 65 4.78 -7.74 7.19
CA ILE A 65 4.37 -6.69 6.27
C ILE A 65 2.95 -7.02 5.80
N SER A 66 2.05 -6.06 5.94
CA SER A 66 0.70 -6.14 5.39
C SER A 66 0.56 -5.13 4.26
N ILE A 67 0.09 -5.58 3.10
CA ILE A 67 -0.11 -4.73 1.93
C ILE A 67 -1.56 -4.84 1.48
N ILE A 68 -2.23 -3.70 1.37
CA ILE A 68 -3.59 -3.62 0.84
C ILE A 68 -3.54 -2.67 -0.36
N SER A 69 -4.03 -3.13 -1.51
CA SER A 69 -3.98 -2.39 -2.77
C SER A 69 -5.37 -2.07 -3.26
N TYR A 70 -5.56 -0.84 -3.70
CA TYR A 70 -6.83 -0.37 -4.27
C TYR A 70 -6.59 0.36 -5.58
N THR A 71 -7.50 0.18 -6.55
CA THR A 71 -7.65 1.16 -7.62
C THR A 71 -8.36 2.39 -7.04
N LEU A 72 -8.36 3.50 -7.77
CA LEU A 72 -9.07 4.71 -7.32
C LEU A 72 -10.55 4.44 -7.08
N LYS A 73 -11.16 3.68 -7.97
CA LYS A 73 -12.58 3.33 -7.86
C LYS A 73 -12.87 2.47 -6.64
N GLU A 74 -12.01 1.49 -6.38
CA GLU A 74 -12.12 0.62 -5.20
C GLU A 74 -11.94 1.42 -3.91
N TRP A 75 -11.01 2.37 -3.91
CA TRP A 75 -10.74 3.21 -2.76
C TRP A 75 -11.94 4.12 -2.44
N GLU A 76 -12.54 4.72 -3.46
CA GLU A 76 -13.75 5.52 -3.29
C GLU A 76 -14.88 4.70 -2.66
N LYS A 77 -15.09 3.50 -3.18
CA LYS A 77 -16.12 2.60 -2.66
C LYS A 77 -15.85 2.22 -1.21
N HIS A 78 -14.61 1.93 -0.88
CA HIS A 78 -14.20 1.62 0.49
C HIS A 78 -14.49 2.79 1.44
N ASN A 79 -14.13 4.00 1.06
CA ASN A 79 -14.36 5.20 1.85
C ASN A 79 -15.86 5.50 2.03
N LYS A 80 -16.66 5.32 1.00
CA LYS A 80 -18.11 5.49 1.09
C LYS A 80 -18.71 4.51 2.09
N ASN A 81 -18.26 3.26 2.08
CA ASN A 81 -18.74 2.26 3.02
C ASN A 81 -18.39 2.62 4.46
N ILE A 82 -17.17 3.09 4.69
CA ILE A 82 -16.73 3.55 6.00
C ILE A 82 -17.56 4.75 6.46
N HIS A 83 -17.75 5.74 5.59
CA HIS A 83 -18.55 6.92 5.89
C HIS A 83 -20.00 6.57 6.21
N HIS A 84 -20.59 5.72 5.41
CA HIS A 84 -21.96 5.26 5.64
C HIS A 84 -22.07 4.58 7.00
N PHE A 85 -21.11 3.75 7.33
CA PHE A 85 -21.07 3.03 8.60
C PHE A 85 -20.95 3.97 9.78
N ASN A 86 -20.13 5.02 9.66
CA ASN A 86 -19.89 5.99 10.74
C ASN A 86 -21.05 6.94 10.94
N ASN A 87 -21.94 7.08 9.98
CA ASN A 87 -23.11 7.98 10.07
C ASN A 87 -24.37 7.29 10.61
N VAL A 88 -24.27 6.04 10.97
CA VAL A 88 -25.36 5.27 11.57
C VAL A 88 -25.36 5.30 13.12
#